data_711925e27b64d3d8078efa5b50deace3
#
_entry.id   711925e27b64d3d8078efa5b50deace3
#
_cell.length_a   1.000
_cell.length_b   1.000
_cell.length_c   1.000
_cell.angle_alpha   90.00
_cell.angle_beta   90.00
_cell.angle_gamma   90.00
#
_symmetry.space_group_name_H-M   'P 1'
#
loop_
_entity.id
_entity.type
_entity.pdbx_description
1 polymer ?
#
loop_
_entity_poly.entity_id
_entity_poly.type
_entity_poly.pdbx_seq_one_letter_code
_entity_poly.pdbx_strand_id
1 'polypeptide(L)'
;MKAVVRKDRLGIGTTHFEYDAFGRRIRKFNGSYASTDFRWGGMRLVRETYHDRQGEEALTYLYEANSYVPLARIDQGKPAANDADARDAVYYFHNDVSGLPEELTNADGELTWQARYKMWGSAVREDWIVRESQRPIPAWGEVQGTASGPSSVPRPQNLRFQGQYLDRETGLHYNLFRYYDPDVGRYISPDPIGLAGGVNLYQYANGNPISWIDPLGLFGCDPKARKHILYGDSPTSGGHMWPGNPGKTVFPESWDATKIISEVDGVVNSPNTKWYAQTGTGGALTKAGEPATWVSWEVRDGVRIRTVYQPAVGRIVTAFPDNEPIPILPEAK
;
A
#
# COMPACT_ATOMS: atom_id res chain seq x y z
N MET A 1 -20.44 -5.87 5.44
CA MET A 1 -20.30 -6.19 4.00
C MET A 1 -20.62 -4.95 3.18
N LYS A 2 -19.78 -4.58 2.24
CA LYS A 2 -20.01 -3.48 1.29
C LYS A 2 -20.14 -4.06 -0.10
N ALA A 3 -20.98 -3.47 -0.95
CA ALA A 3 -21.21 -3.93 -2.32
C ALA A 3 -21.12 -2.76 -3.29
N VAL A 4 -20.60 -3.01 -4.47
CA VAL A 4 -20.62 -2.09 -5.60
C VAL A 4 -21.45 -2.70 -6.72
N VAL A 5 -22.41 -1.93 -7.23
CA VAL A 5 -23.25 -2.32 -8.36
C VAL A 5 -22.70 -1.68 -9.63
N ARG A 6 -22.36 -2.50 -10.61
CA ARG A 6 -21.96 -2.05 -11.94
C ARG A 6 -23.02 -2.41 -12.97
N LYS A 7 -23.33 -1.48 -13.85
CA LYS A 7 -24.16 -1.71 -15.03
C LYS A 7 -23.25 -1.73 -16.26
N ASP A 8 -23.15 -2.87 -16.91
CA ASP A 8 -22.42 -3.01 -18.17
C ASP A 8 -23.41 -3.36 -19.33
N ARG A 9 -22.85 -3.60 -20.54
CA ARG A 9 -23.66 -3.96 -21.71
C ARG A 9 -24.37 -5.33 -21.59
N LEU A 10 -23.96 -6.16 -20.65
CA LEU A 10 -24.47 -7.52 -20.44
C LEU A 10 -25.46 -7.58 -19.27
N GLY A 11 -25.64 -6.49 -18.50
CA GLY A 11 -26.57 -6.45 -17.37
C GLY A 11 -26.02 -5.69 -16.15
N ILE A 12 -26.68 -5.89 -14.99
CA ILE A 12 -26.25 -5.32 -13.71
C ILE A 12 -25.46 -6.39 -12.97
N GLY A 13 -24.15 -6.18 -12.84
CA GLY A 13 -23.30 -6.99 -11.98
C GLY A 13 -23.14 -6.35 -10.60
N THR A 14 -23.15 -7.15 -9.54
CA THR A 14 -22.87 -6.70 -8.17
C THR A 14 -21.61 -7.37 -7.66
N THR A 15 -20.62 -6.56 -7.28
CA THR A 15 -19.40 -7.04 -6.61
C THR A 15 -19.52 -6.79 -5.11
N HIS A 16 -19.33 -7.82 -4.31
CA HIS A 16 -19.38 -7.76 -2.86
C HIS A 16 -17.98 -7.78 -2.28
N PHE A 17 -17.79 -7.06 -1.17
CA PHE A 17 -16.53 -6.98 -0.45
C PHE A 17 -16.75 -7.35 1.02
N GLU A 18 -15.84 -8.16 1.56
CA GLU A 18 -15.78 -8.50 2.98
C GLU A 18 -14.52 -7.92 3.60
N TYR A 19 -14.64 -7.47 4.85
CA TYR A 19 -13.54 -6.81 5.56
C TYR A 19 -13.38 -7.42 6.94
N ASP A 20 -12.16 -7.45 7.44
CA ASP A 20 -11.87 -7.81 8.83
C ASP A 20 -12.13 -6.64 9.80
N ALA A 21 -11.87 -6.88 11.09
CA ALA A 21 -12.05 -5.88 12.16
C ALA A 21 -11.11 -4.66 12.02
N PHE A 22 -10.01 -4.79 11.27
CA PHE A 22 -9.06 -3.70 11.01
C PHE A 22 -9.41 -2.90 9.73
N GLY A 23 -10.53 -3.21 9.08
CA GLY A 23 -10.95 -2.57 7.84
C GLY A 23 -10.23 -3.08 6.59
N ARG A 24 -9.37 -4.13 6.71
CA ARG A 24 -8.68 -4.71 5.56
C ARG A 24 -9.63 -5.61 4.79
N ARG A 25 -9.66 -5.46 3.47
CA ARG A 25 -10.47 -6.33 2.60
C ARG A 25 -9.91 -7.76 2.65
N ILE A 26 -10.75 -8.72 3.00
CA ILE A 26 -10.37 -10.13 3.05
C ILE A 26 -10.93 -10.94 1.88
N ARG A 27 -11.99 -10.44 1.25
CA ARG A 27 -12.61 -11.11 0.09
C ARG A 27 -13.33 -10.16 -0.85
N LYS A 28 -13.29 -10.49 -2.14
CA LYS A 28 -14.09 -9.89 -3.22
C LYS A 28 -14.77 -10.99 -4.02
N PHE A 29 -16.08 -10.85 -4.32
CA PHE A 29 -16.82 -11.82 -5.12
C PHE A 29 -18.02 -11.17 -5.83
N ASN A 30 -18.44 -11.74 -6.95
CA ASN A 30 -19.48 -11.15 -7.81
C ASN A 30 -20.75 -12.02 -7.95
N GLY A 31 -21.02 -12.88 -6.97
CA GLY A 31 -22.22 -13.74 -6.94
C GLY A 31 -22.18 -14.92 -7.92
N SER A 32 -21.29 -14.95 -8.89
CA SER A 32 -20.96 -16.10 -9.71
C SER A 32 -19.74 -16.82 -9.10
N TYR A 33 -19.31 -17.87 -9.70
CA TYR A 33 -18.32 -18.82 -9.19
C TYR A 33 -16.89 -18.27 -9.01
N ALA A 34 -16.69 -16.96 -9.13
CA ALA A 34 -15.39 -16.32 -9.02
C ALA A 34 -15.28 -15.45 -7.76
N SER A 35 -14.23 -15.67 -6.98
CA SER A 35 -13.87 -14.82 -5.84
C SER A 35 -12.37 -14.59 -5.77
N THR A 36 -11.99 -13.53 -5.05
CA THR A 36 -10.60 -13.23 -4.73
C THR A 36 -10.48 -13.05 -3.23
N ASP A 37 -9.63 -13.84 -2.60
CA ASP A 37 -9.29 -13.72 -1.19
C ASP A 37 -7.98 -12.92 -1.04
N PHE A 38 -7.91 -12.05 -0.02
CA PHE A 38 -6.79 -11.18 0.25
C PHE A 38 -6.15 -11.52 1.60
N ARG A 39 -4.82 -11.65 1.64
CA ARG A 39 -4.05 -11.84 2.88
C ARG A 39 -3.12 -10.68 3.11
N TRP A 40 -3.00 -10.30 4.36
CA TRP A 40 -2.29 -9.10 4.81
C TRP A 40 -1.16 -9.44 5.77
N GLY A 41 0.00 -8.82 5.57
CA GLY A 41 1.09 -8.76 6.54
C GLY A 41 1.05 -7.38 7.22
N GLY A 42 0.44 -7.28 8.40
CA GLY A 42 0.08 -6.00 8.96
C GLY A 42 -0.95 -5.27 8.09
N MET A 43 -0.63 -4.08 7.61
CA MET A 43 -1.47 -3.30 6.69
C MET A 43 -1.04 -3.40 5.22
N ARG A 44 -0.08 -4.29 4.89
CA ARG A 44 0.38 -4.56 3.52
C ARG A 44 -0.34 -5.76 2.94
N LEU A 45 -0.83 -5.64 1.70
CA LEU A 45 -1.33 -6.78 0.95
C LEU A 45 -0.15 -7.69 0.56
N VAL A 46 -0.12 -8.92 1.06
CA VAL A 46 0.97 -9.87 0.76
C VAL A 46 0.57 -10.98 -0.19
N ARG A 47 -0.72 -11.27 -0.30
CA ARG A 47 -1.20 -12.32 -1.20
C ARG A 47 -2.64 -12.06 -1.60
N GLU A 48 -2.95 -12.34 -2.87
CA GLU A 48 -4.31 -12.51 -3.37
C GLU A 48 -4.46 -13.91 -3.97
N THR A 49 -5.60 -14.55 -3.74
CA THR A 49 -5.91 -15.88 -4.24
C THR A 49 -7.21 -15.80 -5.03
N TYR A 50 -7.14 -16.14 -6.30
CA TYR A 50 -8.27 -16.18 -7.21
C TYR A 50 -8.86 -17.57 -7.19
N HIS A 51 -10.17 -17.65 -7.03
CA HIS A 51 -10.94 -18.89 -7.09
C HIS A 51 -11.91 -18.77 -8.26
N ASP A 52 -11.89 -19.73 -9.17
CA ASP A 52 -12.85 -19.85 -10.25
C ASP A 52 -13.15 -21.32 -10.55
N ARG A 53 -13.91 -21.60 -11.63
CA ARG A 53 -14.27 -22.97 -12.01
C ARG A 53 -13.09 -23.84 -12.44
N GLN A 54 -11.96 -23.22 -12.80
CA GLN A 54 -10.77 -23.93 -13.24
C GLN A 54 -9.83 -24.24 -12.09
N GLY A 55 -10.00 -23.54 -10.96
CA GLY A 55 -9.27 -23.80 -9.71
C GLY A 55 -8.80 -22.56 -8.97
N GLU A 56 -7.61 -22.65 -8.37
CA GLU A 56 -6.99 -21.59 -7.60
C GLU A 56 -5.71 -21.11 -8.28
N GLU A 57 -5.53 -19.82 -8.30
CA GLU A 57 -4.29 -19.14 -8.65
C GLU A 57 -3.98 -18.10 -7.59
N ALA A 58 -2.73 -17.96 -7.22
CA ALA A 58 -2.34 -17.01 -6.21
C ALA A 58 -1.21 -16.10 -6.68
N LEU A 59 -1.26 -14.84 -6.29
CA LEU A 59 -0.20 -13.87 -6.46
C LEU A 59 0.35 -13.52 -5.08
N THR A 60 1.65 -13.71 -4.87
CA THR A 60 2.33 -13.35 -3.64
C THR A 60 3.26 -12.19 -3.92
N TYR A 61 3.19 -11.14 -3.09
CA TYR A 61 3.96 -9.91 -3.24
C TYR A 61 5.08 -9.84 -2.21
N LEU A 62 6.27 -9.51 -2.68
CA LEU A 62 7.43 -9.17 -1.86
C LEU A 62 7.68 -7.67 -1.96
N TYR A 63 8.05 -7.05 -0.84
CA TYR A 63 8.25 -5.61 -0.74
C TYR A 63 9.63 -5.30 -0.19
N GLU A 64 10.10 -4.08 -0.42
CA GLU A 64 11.25 -3.55 0.29
C GLU A 64 11.04 -3.60 1.82
N ALA A 65 12.13 -3.71 2.55
CA ALA A 65 12.08 -3.73 4.02
C ALA A 65 11.44 -2.42 4.53
N ASN A 66 10.45 -2.56 5.42
CA ASN A 66 9.72 -1.43 6.03
C ASN A 66 9.05 -0.46 5.04
N SER A 67 8.71 -0.93 3.84
CA SER A 67 8.18 -0.10 2.75
C SER A 67 6.93 -0.75 2.14
N TYR A 68 6.17 0.02 1.37
CA TYR A 68 5.08 -0.45 0.52
C TYR A 68 5.50 -0.56 -0.95
N VAL A 69 6.78 -0.33 -1.26
CA VAL A 69 7.35 -0.46 -2.61
C VAL A 69 7.46 -1.94 -2.95
N PRO A 70 6.77 -2.45 -3.97
CA PRO A 70 6.85 -3.86 -4.35
C PRO A 70 8.18 -4.14 -5.07
N LEU A 71 8.81 -5.29 -4.73
CA LEU A 71 10.04 -5.78 -5.34
C LEU A 71 9.77 -6.91 -6.33
N ALA A 72 8.92 -7.86 -5.94
CA ALA A 72 8.63 -9.01 -6.76
C ALA A 72 7.20 -9.52 -6.55
N ARG A 73 6.69 -10.18 -7.58
CA ARG A 73 5.42 -10.90 -7.58
C ARG A 73 5.71 -12.35 -7.98
N ILE A 74 5.13 -13.29 -7.23
CA ILE A 74 5.22 -14.72 -7.51
C ILE A 74 3.82 -15.18 -7.89
N ASP A 75 3.65 -15.62 -9.13
CA ASP A 75 2.41 -16.19 -9.63
C ASP A 75 2.44 -17.70 -9.45
N GLN A 76 1.49 -18.21 -8.67
CA GLN A 76 1.35 -19.62 -8.34
C GLN A 76 0.04 -20.13 -8.95
N GLY A 77 0.15 -20.94 -10.00
CA GLY A 77 -1.01 -21.53 -10.67
C GLY A 77 -1.23 -22.97 -10.28
N LYS A 78 -2.40 -23.53 -10.64
CA LYS A 78 -2.54 -24.99 -10.72
C LYS A 78 -1.71 -25.46 -11.89
N PRO A 79 -0.81 -26.45 -11.69
CA PRO A 79 -0.29 -27.19 -12.82
C PRO A 79 -1.48 -27.78 -13.60
N ALA A 80 -1.51 -27.63 -14.92
CA ALA A 80 -2.40 -28.44 -15.74
C ALA A 80 -2.23 -29.89 -15.34
N ALA A 81 -3.30 -30.68 -15.29
CA ALA A 81 -3.32 -32.03 -14.72
C ALA A 81 -2.21 -33.00 -15.22
N ASN A 82 -1.45 -32.60 -16.23
CA ASN A 82 -0.36 -33.34 -16.85
C ASN A 82 1.00 -32.64 -16.80
N ASP A 83 1.13 -31.47 -16.11
CA ASP A 83 2.39 -30.75 -16.01
C ASP A 83 2.94 -30.82 -14.58
N ALA A 84 3.71 -31.89 -14.32
CA ALA A 84 4.39 -32.09 -13.05
C ALA A 84 5.53 -31.08 -12.81
N ASP A 85 5.91 -30.29 -13.82
CA ASP A 85 7.01 -29.34 -13.81
C ASP A 85 6.55 -27.87 -13.78
N ALA A 86 5.25 -27.59 -13.57
CA ALA A 86 4.75 -26.23 -13.46
C ALA A 86 5.45 -25.48 -12.31
N ARG A 87 6.36 -24.60 -12.68
CA ARG A 87 7.10 -23.75 -11.73
C ARG A 87 6.35 -22.45 -11.52
N ASP A 88 6.43 -21.94 -10.29
CA ASP A 88 5.96 -20.59 -9.96
C ASP A 88 6.66 -19.57 -10.88
N ALA A 89 5.90 -18.65 -11.48
CA ALA A 89 6.46 -17.58 -12.28
C ALA A 89 6.82 -16.39 -11.36
N VAL A 90 8.05 -15.90 -11.49
CA VAL A 90 8.54 -14.75 -10.71
C VAL A 90 8.67 -13.56 -11.64
N TYR A 91 8.09 -12.43 -11.21
CA TYR A 91 8.20 -11.16 -11.89
C TYR A 91 8.80 -10.11 -10.95
N TYR A 92 9.72 -9.29 -11.44
CA TYR A 92 10.38 -8.23 -10.71
C TYR A 92 9.78 -6.88 -11.09
N PHE A 93 9.44 -6.08 -10.08
CA PHE A 93 8.89 -4.75 -10.28
C PHE A 93 9.97 -3.73 -10.60
N HIS A 94 9.69 -2.89 -11.59
CA HIS A 94 10.40 -1.64 -11.83
C HIS A 94 9.40 -0.51 -11.58
N ASN A 95 9.68 0.27 -10.56
CA ASN A 95 8.80 1.32 -10.07
C ASN A 95 9.35 2.69 -10.43
N ASP A 96 8.46 3.68 -10.55
CA ASP A 96 8.88 5.08 -10.62
C ASP A 96 9.38 5.59 -9.24
N VAL A 97 9.75 6.87 -9.19
CA VAL A 97 10.26 7.52 -7.97
C VAL A 97 9.24 7.59 -6.83
N SER A 98 7.95 7.42 -7.10
CA SER A 98 6.87 7.37 -6.11
C SER A 98 6.57 5.94 -5.62
N GLY A 99 7.25 4.94 -6.18
CA GLY A 99 6.98 3.53 -5.92
C GLY A 99 5.78 2.96 -6.69
N LEU A 100 5.29 3.67 -7.73
CA LEU A 100 4.24 3.20 -8.61
C LEU A 100 4.83 2.22 -9.64
N PRO A 101 4.33 0.97 -9.75
CA PRO A 101 4.82 0.00 -10.72
C PRO A 101 4.63 0.46 -12.18
N GLU A 102 5.70 0.53 -12.94
CA GLU A 102 5.68 0.86 -14.38
C GLU A 102 5.96 -0.33 -15.28
N GLU A 103 6.81 -1.27 -14.83
CA GLU A 103 7.19 -2.44 -15.62
C GLU A 103 7.35 -3.68 -14.76
N LEU A 104 7.18 -4.86 -15.36
CA LEU A 104 7.56 -6.16 -14.80
C LEU A 104 8.51 -6.87 -15.75
N THR A 105 9.58 -7.44 -15.21
CA THR A 105 10.44 -8.38 -15.94
C THR A 105 10.31 -9.78 -15.34
N ASN A 106 10.49 -10.81 -16.18
CA ASN A 106 10.60 -12.20 -15.73
C ASN A 106 12.00 -12.49 -15.14
N ALA A 107 12.24 -13.73 -14.75
CA ALA A 107 13.53 -14.19 -14.21
C ALA A 107 14.70 -14.08 -15.20
N ASP A 108 14.42 -14.04 -16.49
CA ASP A 108 15.42 -13.88 -17.55
C ASP A 108 15.72 -12.40 -17.86
N GLY A 109 15.06 -11.47 -17.15
CA GLY A 109 15.19 -10.03 -17.36
C GLY A 109 14.37 -9.50 -18.55
N GLU A 110 13.48 -10.30 -19.11
CA GLU A 110 12.64 -9.88 -20.23
C GLU A 110 11.41 -9.10 -19.73
N LEU A 111 11.12 -7.97 -20.41
CA LEU A 111 9.93 -7.19 -20.14
C LEU A 111 8.67 -7.98 -20.46
N THR A 112 7.78 -8.15 -19.46
CA THR A 112 6.54 -8.94 -19.57
C THR A 112 5.28 -8.12 -19.41
N TRP A 113 5.37 -7.01 -18.72
CA TRP A 113 4.26 -6.08 -18.52
C TRP A 113 4.78 -4.65 -18.42
N GLN A 114 4.00 -3.69 -18.93
CA GLN A 114 4.29 -2.28 -18.81
C GLN A 114 3.00 -1.48 -18.65
N ALA A 115 3.11 -0.35 -17.93
CA ALA A 115 2.05 0.64 -17.83
C ALA A 115 2.61 2.06 -17.94
N ARG A 116 1.77 2.98 -18.36
CA ARG A 116 2.04 4.42 -18.35
C ARG A 116 0.88 5.12 -17.70
N TYR A 117 1.19 6.08 -16.84
CA TYR A 117 0.22 6.75 -16.00
C TYR A 117 0.22 8.25 -16.23
N LYS A 118 -0.93 8.87 -15.94
CA LYS A 118 -1.01 10.31 -15.64
C LYS A 118 -0.47 10.54 -14.23
N MET A 119 -0.18 11.80 -13.90
CA MET A 119 0.39 12.22 -12.61
C MET A 119 -0.35 11.64 -11.39
N TRP A 120 -1.66 11.46 -11.47
CA TRP A 120 -2.50 10.96 -10.38
C TRP A 120 -2.73 9.45 -10.42
N GLY A 121 -1.94 8.70 -11.20
CA GLY A 121 -1.99 7.24 -11.23
C GLY A 121 -3.08 6.64 -12.12
N SER A 122 -3.82 7.47 -12.88
CA SER A 122 -4.74 6.98 -13.91
C SER A 122 -3.93 6.37 -15.06
N ALA A 123 -4.18 5.10 -15.39
CA ALA A 123 -3.45 4.41 -16.45
C ALA A 123 -3.87 4.95 -17.83
N VAL A 124 -2.88 5.40 -18.61
CA VAL A 124 -3.06 5.78 -20.02
C VAL A 124 -2.94 4.54 -20.92
N ARG A 125 -2.05 3.63 -20.53
CA ARG A 125 -1.78 2.38 -21.23
C ARG A 125 -1.34 1.33 -20.22
N GLU A 126 -1.77 0.09 -20.44
CA GLU A 126 -1.36 -1.06 -19.64
C GLU A 126 -1.37 -2.30 -20.56
N ASP A 127 -0.22 -2.93 -20.74
CA ASP A 127 -0.07 -4.06 -21.66
C ASP A 127 0.70 -5.21 -21.00
N TRP A 128 0.23 -6.44 -21.20
CA TRP A 128 1.04 -7.63 -21.07
C TRP A 128 1.74 -7.93 -22.39
N ILE A 129 3.06 -8.08 -22.36
CA ILE A 129 3.87 -8.38 -23.52
C ILE A 129 3.98 -9.90 -23.65
N VAL A 130 3.04 -10.50 -24.34
CA VAL A 130 3.10 -11.93 -24.68
C VAL A 130 4.00 -12.08 -25.90
N ARG A 131 5.21 -12.59 -25.70
CA ARG A 131 5.99 -13.07 -26.85
C ARG A 131 5.30 -14.31 -27.41
N GLU A 132 4.85 -14.26 -28.64
CA GLU A 132 4.62 -15.48 -29.40
C GLU A 132 5.95 -16.23 -29.41
N SER A 133 6.03 -17.33 -28.63
CA SER A 133 7.13 -18.26 -28.75
C SER A 133 7.27 -18.54 -30.24
N GLN A 134 8.46 -18.36 -30.79
CA GLN A 134 8.79 -18.73 -32.20
C GLN A 134 8.36 -20.19 -32.39
N ARG A 135 7.17 -20.38 -32.92
CA ARG A 135 6.77 -21.72 -33.39
C ARG A 135 7.79 -22.08 -34.42
N PRO A 136 8.44 -23.25 -34.31
CA PRO A 136 9.22 -23.79 -35.44
C PRO A 136 8.28 -23.79 -36.65
N ILE A 137 8.72 -23.22 -37.77
CA ILE A 137 7.95 -23.26 -39.00
C ILE A 137 7.72 -24.75 -39.28
N PRO A 138 6.45 -25.25 -39.32
CA PRO A 138 6.20 -26.65 -39.55
C PRO A 138 6.83 -27.02 -40.90
N ALA A 139 7.56 -28.12 -40.91
CA ALA A 139 8.04 -28.69 -42.19
C ALA A 139 6.80 -28.99 -43.05
N TRP A 140 6.90 -28.74 -44.34
CA TRP A 140 5.82 -28.96 -45.30
C TRP A 140 5.24 -30.37 -45.15
N GLY A 141 3.94 -30.44 -44.75
CA GLY A 141 3.18 -31.70 -44.71
C GLY A 141 2.61 -32.07 -43.33
N GLU A 142 2.90 -31.35 -42.24
CA GLU A 142 2.25 -31.61 -40.96
C GLU A 142 0.91 -30.89 -40.87
N VAL A 143 -0.17 -31.67 -40.72
CA VAL A 143 -1.52 -31.19 -40.46
C VAL A 143 -1.49 -30.53 -39.09
N GLN A 144 -1.86 -29.24 -39.00
CA GLN A 144 -2.03 -28.51 -37.74
C GLN A 144 -3.08 -29.20 -36.87
N GLY A 145 -2.64 -30.04 -35.96
CA GLY A 145 -3.42 -30.34 -34.79
C GLY A 145 -3.59 -29.04 -34.00
N THR A 146 -4.83 -28.70 -33.68
CA THR A 146 -5.17 -27.58 -32.80
C THR A 146 -4.51 -27.79 -31.45
N ALA A 147 -3.27 -27.37 -31.30
CA ALA A 147 -2.63 -27.27 -30.01
C ALA A 147 -3.21 -26.06 -29.30
N SER A 148 -4.35 -26.24 -28.64
CA SER A 148 -4.80 -25.43 -27.54
C SER A 148 -3.92 -25.72 -26.32
N GLY A 149 -2.67 -25.26 -26.37
CA GLY A 149 -1.90 -25.07 -25.15
C GLY A 149 -2.53 -23.90 -24.35
N PRO A 150 -2.57 -23.94 -23.04
CA PRO A 150 -3.07 -22.83 -22.26
C PRO A 150 -2.18 -21.61 -22.52
N SER A 151 -2.67 -20.65 -23.28
CA SER A 151 -2.14 -19.29 -23.28
C SER A 151 -2.51 -18.71 -21.92
N SER A 152 -1.73 -19.02 -20.90
CA SER A 152 -1.94 -18.43 -19.57
C SER A 152 -1.43 -16.99 -19.62
N VAL A 153 -2.32 -16.08 -20.03
CA VAL A 153 -2.10 -14.66 -19.80
C VAL A 153 -1.98 -14.49 -18.28
N PRO A 154 -0.88 -13.95 -17.79
CA PRO A 154 -0.71 -13.75 -16.35
C PRO A 154 -1.86 -12.94 -15.75
N ARG A 155 -2.19 -13.17 -14.48
CA ARG A 155 -3.21 -12.38 -13.81
C ARG A 155 -2.84 -10.89 -13.82
N PRO A 156 -3.83 -10.00 -13.94
CA PRO A 156 -3.59 -8.57 -14.02
C PRO A 156 -2.74 -8.04 -12.86
N GLN A 157 -1.90 -7.05 -13.15
CA GLN A 157 -1.14 -6.33 -12.14
C GLN A 157 -2.02 -5.21 -11.56
N ASN A 158 -2.38 -5.31 -10.26
CA ASN A 158 -3.36 -4.43 -9.62
C ASN A 158 -2.76 -3.48 -8.57
N LEU A 159 -1.49 -3.64 -8.18
CA LEU A 159 -0.84 -2.66 -7.30
C LEU A 159 -0.72 -1.31 -8.02
N ARG A 160 -0.93 -0.23 -7.28
CA ARG A 160 -0.84 1.15 -7.75
C ARG A 160 0.08 1.95 -6.84
N PHE A 161 -0.19 3.21 -6.53
CA PHE A 161 0.60 3.93 -5.54
C PHE A 161 0.70 3.13 -4.24
N GLN A 162 1.71 3.38 -3.45
CA GLN A 162 2.01 2.63 -2.23
C GLN A 162 0.75 2.47 -1.34
N GLY A 163 0.36 1.21 -1.08
CA GLY A 163 -0.85 0.86 -0.36
C GLY A 163 -2.13 0.77 -1.19
N GLN A 164 -2.11 1.12 -2.48
CA GLN A 164 -3.27 1.10 -3.36
C GLN A 164 -3.39 -0.19 -4.18
N TYR A 165 -4.62 -0.62 -4.39
CA TYR A 165 -4.99 -1.77 -5.22
C TYR A 165 -6.13 -1.38 -6.18
N LEU A 166 -5.92 -1.56 -7.49
CA LEU A 166 -6.92 -1.27 -8.52
C LEU A 166 -8.07 -2.27 -8.48
N ASP A 167 -9.27 -1.78 -8.29
CA ASP A 167 -10.51 -2.51 -8.55
C ASP A 167 -10.93 -2.28 -10.00
N ARG A 168 -10.61 -3.23 -10.86
CA ARG A 168 -10.87 -3.14 -12.31
C ARG A 168 -12.35 -3.01 -12.67
N GLU A 169 -13.22 -3.43 -11.76
CA GLU A 169 -14.67 -3.33 -11.92
C GLU A 169 -15.15 -1.87 -11.84
N THR A 170 -14.45 -1.03 -11.10
CA THR A 170 -14.85 0.36 -10.85
C THR A 170 -13.88 1.37 -11.43
N GLY A 171 -12.63 0.97 -11.67
CA GLY A 171 -11.52 1.88 -11.98
C GLY A 171 -10.97 2.62 -10.75
N LEU A 172 -11.56 2.39 -9.57
CA LEU A 172 -11.09 3.01 -8.34
C LEU A 172 -9.94 2.22 -7.72
N HIS A 173 -9.07 2.90 -6.97
CA HIS A 173 -8.05 2.25 -6.18
C HIS A 173 -8.54 2.08 -4.75
N TYR A 174 -8.65 0.83 -4.29
CA TYR A 174 -8.85 0.52 -2.89
C TYR A 174 -7.59 0.88 -2.10
N ASN A 175 -7.73 1.76 -1.14
CA ASN A 175 -6.65 2.24 -0.29
C ASN A 175 -7.08 2.12 1.18
N LEU A 176 -7.17 0.89 1.65
CA LEU A 176 -7.56 0.45 3.00
C LEU A 176 -8.85 1.12 3.52
N PHE A 177 -8.75 2.31 4.14
CA PHE A 177 -9.91 2.99 4.74
C PHE A 177 -10.70 3.83 3.75
N ARG A 178 -10.14 4.12 2.57
CA ARG A 178 -10.81 4.92 1.53
C ARG A 178 -10.66 4.31 0.14
N TYR A 179 -11.43 4.84 -0.80
CA TYR A 179 -11.25 4.60 -2.23
C TYR A 179 -10.77 5.86 -2.91
N TYR A 180 -9.74 5.71 -3.72
CA TYR A 180 -9.12 6.79 -4.47
C TYR A 180 -9.57 6.73 -5.93
N ASP A 181 -9.92 7.89 -6.49
CA ASP A 181 -10.24 8.06 -7.90
C ASP A 181 -9.02 8.66 -8.63
N PRO A 182 -8.31 7.86 -9.45
CA PRO A 182 -7.11 8.33 -10.13
C PRO A 182 -7.39 9.31 -11.27
N ASP A 183 -8.61 9.33 -11.81
CA ASP A 183 -8.97 10.28 -12.88
C ASP A 183 -9.18 11.68 -12.33
N VAL A 184 -9.65 11.80 -11.10
CA VAL A 184 -9.89 13.06 -10.39
C VAL A 184 -8.73 13.44 -9.45
N GLY A 185 -7.89 12.48 -9.07
CA GLY A 185 -6.73 12.70 -8.19
C GLY A 185 -7.09 12.89 -6.72
N ARG A 186 -8.21 12.28 -6.25
CA ARG A 186 -8.67 12.42 -4.87
C ARG A 186 -9.45 11.20 -4.37
N TYR A 187 -9.65 11.14 -3.05
CA TYR A 187 -10.56 10.17 -2.46
C TYR A 187 -12.02 10.48 -2.79
N ILE A 188 -12.87 9.43 -2.91
CA ILE A 188 -14.31 9.56 -3.16
C ILE A 188 -15.14 9.76 -1.89
N SER A 189 -14.53 9.58 -0.71
CA SER A 189 -15.14 9.79 0.60
C SER A 189 -14.28 10.71 1.45
N PRO A 190 -14.89 11.47 2.38
CA PRO A 190 -14.12 12.29 3.30
C PRO A 190 -13.23 11.42 4.18
N ASP A 191 -12.16 12.02 4.71
CA ASP A 191 -11.25 11.36 5.62
C ASP A 191 -12.00 10.91 6.90
N PRO A 192 -11.92 9.61 7.29
CA PRO A 192 -12.54 9.14 8.54
C PRO A 192 -12.01 9.83 9.79
N ILE A 193 -10.77 10.33 9.77
CA ILE A 193 -10.17 11.09 10.87
C ILE A 193 -10.49 12.60 10.80
N GLY A 194 -11.32 13.00 9.84
CA GLY A 194 -11.77 14.37 9.68
C GLY A 194 -10.62 15.35 9.45
N LEU A 195 -10.70 16.52 10.06
CA LEU A 195 -9.68 17.58 9.93
C LEU A 195 -8.30 17.19 10.48
N ALA A 196 -8.18 16.08 11.22
CA ALA A 196 -6.88 15.55 11.62
C ALA A 196 -6.05 15.04 10.42
N GLY A 197 -6.71 14.62 9.33
CA GLY A 197 -6.08 14.28 8.06
C GLY A 197 -5.79 15.48 7.14
N GLY A 198 -6.13 16.70 7.57
CA GLY A 198 -5.94 17.92 6.76
C GLY A 198 -7.23 18.70 6.52
N VAL A 199 -7.10 19.93 6.03
CA VAL A 199 -8.27 20.81 5.76
C VAL A 199 -9.09 20.28 4.58
N ASN A 200 -8.44 19.69 3.58
CA ASN A 200 -9.12 19.06 2.45
C ASN A 200 -9.33 17.58 2.73
N LEU A 201 -10.54 17.23 3.19
CA LEU A 201 -10.91 15.87 3.59
C LEU A 201 -10.81 14.81 2.48
N TYR A 202 -10.70 15.22 1.22
CA TYR A 202 -10.64 14.33 0.07
C TYR A 202 -9.24 14.24 -0.56
N GLN A 203 -8.27 14.95 -0.01
CA GLN A 203 -6.93 15.04 -0.56
C GLN A 203 -6.17 13.72 -0.45
N TYR A 204 -5.45 13.36 -1.51
CA TYR A 204 -4.47 12.28 -1.53
C TYR A 204 -3.06 12.87 -1.42
N ALA A 205 -2.22 12.24 -0.58
CA ALA A 205 -0.78 12.47 -0.50
C ALA A 205 -0.40 13.98 -0.49
N ASN A 206 -1.08 14.78 0.31
CA ASN A 206 -0.86 16.23 0.43
C ASN A 206 -0.88 17.02 -0.90
N GLY A 207 -1.56 16.50 -1.92
CA GLY A 207 -1.57 17.10 -3.26
C GLY A 207 -0.29 16.89 -4.07
N ASN A 208 0.61 16.03 -3.62
CA ASN A 208 1.87 15.71 -4.28
C ASN A 208 2.19 14.21 -4.21
N PRO A 209 1.64 13.39 -5.12
CA PRO A 209 1.79 11.94 -5.09
C PRO A 209 3.21 11.44 -5.42
N ILE A 210 4.09 12.32 -5.91
CA ILE A 210 5.49 11.99 -6.20
C ILE A 210 6.32 11.92 -4.92
N SER A 211 6.06 12.84 -3.98
CA SER A 211 6.89 13.00 -2.77
C SER A 211 6.19 12.53 -1.49
N TRP A 212 4.90 12.20 -1.56
CA TRP A 212 4.10 11.80 -0.41
C TRP A 212 3.32 10.54 -0.70
N ILE A 213 3.22 9.70 0.31
CA ILE A 213 2.43 8.46 0.27
C ILE A 213 1.32 8.52 1.33
N ASP A 214 0.22 7.82 1.07
CA ASP A 214 -0.86 7.62 2.02
C ASP A 214 -1.33 6.15 1.97
N PRO A 215 -0.52 5.20 2.49
CA PRO A 215 -0.79 3.77 2.34
C PRO A 215 -2.05 3.28 3.04
N LEU A 216 -2.54 4.03 4.03
CA LEU A 216 -3.74 3.67 4.79
C LEU A 216 -5.00 4.38 4.27
N GLY A 217 -4.85 5.40 3.43
CA GLY A 217 -5.96 6.28 3.11
C GLY A 217 -6.39 7.14 4.31
N LEU A 218 -5.43 7.49 5.17
CA LEU A 218 -5.60 8.33 6.35
C LEU A 218 -4.37 9.22 6.41
N PHE A 219 -4.39 10.38 5.79
CA PHE A 219 -3.20 11.22 5.74
C PHE A 219 -2.75 11.65 7.14
N GLY A 220 -1.47 11.37 7.49
CA GLY A 220 -1.05 11.17 8.88
C GLY A 220 -0.51 12.35 9.67
N CYS A 221 0.21 13.31 9.08
CA CYS A 221 0.75 14.44 9.85
C CYS A 221 -0.10 15.69 9.66
N ASP A 222 -1.00 15.94 10.61
CA ASP A 222 -1.82 17.16 10.57
C ASP A 222 -0.94 18.43 10.62
N PRO A 223 -1.43 19.58 10.09
CA PRO A 223 -0.65 20.82 10.04
C PRO A 223 -0.16 21.30 11.41
N LYS A 224 -0.89 20.99 12.48
CA LYS A 224 -0.53 21.36 13.85
C LYS A 224 0.62 20.50 14.36
N ALA A 225 0.55 19.17 14.17
CA ALA A 225 1.64 18.26 14.50
C ALA A 225 2.90 18.58 13.67
N ARG A 226 2.74 18.85 12.37
CA ARG A 226 3.83 19.26 11.48
C ARG A 226 4.52 20.53 12.00
N LYS A 227 3.74 21.57 12.33
CA LYS A 227 4.28 22.81 12.92
C LYS A 227 5.01 22.52 14.22
N HIS A 228 4.42 21.72 15.09
CA HIS A 228 5.01 21.34 16.39
C HIS A 228 6.35 20.62 16.20
N ILE A 229 6.41 19.61 15.33
CA ILE A 229 7.62 18.85 15.08
C ILE A 229 8.74 19.73 14.49
N LEU A 230 8.43 20.51 13.48
CA LEU A 230 9.44 21.29 12.74
C LEU A 230 9.87 22.54 13.50
N TYR A 231 8.93 23.36 13.91
CA TYR A 231 9.19 24.73 14.38
C TYR A 231 8.85 24.93 15.85
N GLY A 232 8.06 24.03 16.45
CA GLY A 232 7.58 24.14 17.82
C GLY A 232 6.35 25.04 17.95
N ASP A 233 5.67 24.86 19.10
CA ASP A 233 4.54 25.72 19.52
C ASP A 233 5.01 26.88 20.39
N SER A 234 6.16 26.72 21.01
CA SER A 234 6.85 27.69 21.85
C SER A 234 8.36 27.39 21.88
N PRO A 235 9.20 28.28 22.43
CA PRO A 235 10.65 28.02 22.56
C PRO A 235 10.99 26.75 23.37
N THR A 236 10.07 26.22 24.13
CA THR A 236 10.26 25.05 25.01
C THR A 236 9.47 23.81 24.56
N SER A 237 8.66 23.91 23.49
CA SER A 237 7.75 22.85 23.05
C SER A 237 7.86 22.58 21.55
N GLY A 238 8.34 21.39 21.18
CA GLY A 238 8.61 21.02 19.78
C GLY A 238 9.82 21.74 19.20
N GLY A 239 9.85 21.89 17.87
CA GLY A 239 10.94 22.59 17.17
C GLY A 239 12.20 21.76 17.03
N HIS A 240 12.09 20.64 16.28
CA HIS A 240 13.18 19.66 16.11
C HIS A 240 13.88 19.73 14.76
N MET A 241 13.45 20.61 13.84
CA MET A 241 14.18 20.88 12.61
C MET A 241 15.39 21.77 12.90
N TRP A 242 16.54 21.46 12.30
CA TRP A 242 17.75 22.27 12.47
C TRP A 242 17.52 23.77 12.15
N PRO A 243 18.03 24.73 12.93
CA PRO A 243 18.87 24.57 14.12
C PRO A 243 18.10 24.20 15.40
N GLY A 244 16.76 24.16 15.35
CA GLY A 244 15.90 23.72 16.43
C GLY A 244 15.74 24.72 17.58
N ASN A 245 14.83 24.38 18.51
CA ASN A 245 14.66 25.15 19.73
C ASN A 245 15.77 24.81 20.76
N PRO A 246 16.16 25.75 21.62
CA PRO A 246 17.19 25.52 22.63
C PRO A 246 16.90 24.30 23.51
N GLY A 247 17.90 23.42 23.67
CA GLY A 247 17.81 22.21 24.50
C GLY A 247 16.97 21.07 23.91
N LYS A 248 16.55 21.17 22.66
CA LYS A 248 15.89 20.07 21.94
C LYS A 248 16.88 19.23 21.16
N THR A 249 16.60 17.92 21.04
CA THR A 249 17.22 17.08 20.04
C THR A 249 16.74 17.51 18.66
N VAL A 250 17.61 17.57 17.68
CA VAL A 250 17.29 18.07 16.34
C VAL A 250 17.60 17.02 15.28
N PHE A 251 16.82 17.02 14.23
CA PHE A 251 17.11 16.25 13.02
C PHE A 251 18.40 16.76 12.36
N PRO A 252 19.08 15.93 11.57
CA PRO A 252 20.28 16.35 10.86
C PRO A 252 20.05 17.63 10.04
N GLU A 253 21.05 18.50 9.97
CA GLU A 253 21.00 19.73 9.17
C GLU A 253 20.68 19.47 7.69
N SER A 254 21.10 18.29 7.19
CA SER A 254 20.81 17.85 5.82
C SER A 254 19.35 17.45 5.57
N TRP A 255 18.54 17.36 6.62
CA TRP A 255 17.13 17.01 6.50
C TRP A 255 16.26 18.28 6.46
N ASP A 256 15.66 18.54 5.32
CA ASP A 256 14.66 19.60 5.21
C ASP A 256 13.31 19.20 5.84
N ALA A 257 12.40 20.15 5.91
CA ALA A 257 11.06 19.92 6.46
C ALA A 257 10.31 18.76 5.77
N THR A 258 10.50 18.59 4.48
CA THR A 258 9.84 17.53 3.69
C THR A 258 10.39 16.17 4.08
N LYS A 259 11.71 16.03 4.14
CA LYS A 259 12.39 14.80 4.55
C LYS A 259 11.97 14.41 5.98
N ILE A 260 12.02 15.34 6.94
CA ILE A 260 11.63 15.08 8.33
C ILE A 260 10.21 14.52 8.42
N ILE A 261 9.25 15.19 7.80
CA ILE A 261 7.84 14.78 7.86
C ILE A 261 7.62 13.46 7.11
N SER A 262 8.27 13.25 5.97
CA SER A 262 8.20 11.98 5.25
C SER A 262 8.70 10.80 6.09
N GLU A 263 9.81 10.97 6.82
CA GLU A 263 10.33 9.89 7.67
C GLU A 263 9.43 9.64 8.88
N VAL A 264 8.87 10.69 9.49
CA VAL A 264 7.91 10.57 10.60
C VAL A 264 6.62 9.87 10.13
N ASP A 265 6.08 10.26 8.98
CA ASP A 265 4.92 9.58 8.38
C ASP A 265 5.27 8.14 8.01
N GLY A 266 6.47 7.90 7.53
CA GLY A 266 7.00 6.56 7.25
C GLY A 266 7.02 5.66 8.50
N VAL A 267 7.29 6.20 9.69
CA VAL A 267 7.18 5.45 10.95
C VAL A 267 5.72 5.06 11.21
N VAL A 268 4.80 6.01 11.10
CA VAL A 268 3.38 5.77 11.42
C VAL A 268 2.73 4.81 10.43
N ASN A 269 3.08 4.92 9.16
CA ASN A 269 2.50 4.14 8.08
C ASN A 269 3.22 2.80 7.83
N SER A 270 4.35 2.54 8.50
CA SER A 270 5.06 1.27 8.34
C SER A 270 4.29 0.11 8.99
N PRO A 271 4.03 -0.97 8.25
CA PRO A 271 3.33 -2.14 8.79
C PRO A 271 4.15 -2.90 9.84
N ASN A 272 5.44 -2.61 9.93
CA ASN A 272 6.37 -3.29 10.83
C ASN A 272 6.73 -2.47 12.08
N THR A 273 6.22 -1.24 12.18
CA THR A 273 6.47 -0.38 13.34
C THR A 273 5.91 -1.03 14.61
N LYS A 274 6.79 -1.21 15.59
CA LYS A 274 6.42 -1.69 16.91
C LYS A 274 5.98 -0.52 17.77
N TRP A 275 4.76 -0.59 18.25
CA TRP A 275 4.19 0.41 19.11
C TRP A 275 4.14 -0.06 20.56
N TYR A 276 4.41 0.85 21.48
CA TYR A 276 4.38 0.62 22.92
C TYR A 276 3.42 1.60 23.57
N ALA A 277 2.65 1.14 24.57
CA ALA A 277 1.70 1.99 25.28
C ALA A 277 2.44 2.96 26.19
N GLN A 278 2.36 4.25 25.90
CA GLN A 278 2.82 5.32 26.78
C GLN A 278 1.74 5.69 27.80
N THR A 279 0.46 5.61 27.39
CA THR A 279 -0.70 5.74 28.28
C THR A 279 -1.67 4.60 28.06
N GLY A 280 -2.44 4.24 29.06
CA GLY A 280 -3.38 3.12 28.98
C GLY A 280 -2.69 1.74 29.08
N THR A 281 -3.34 0.71 28.58
CA THR A 281 -2.92 -0.71 28.68
C THR A 281 -2.65 -1.37 27.33
N GLY A 282 -2.37 -0.56 26.31
CA GLY A 282 -2.07 -1.04 24.94
C GLY A 282 -3.23 -0.92 23.95
N GLY A 283 -4.45 -0.67 24.40
CA GLY A 283 -5.58 -0.37 23.50
C GLY A 283 -5.55 1.06 22.98
N ALA A 284 -6.40 1.35 21.97
CA ALA A 284 -6.51 2.68 21.36
C ALA A 284 -7.12 3.73 22.31
N LEU A 285 -7.86 3.31 23.33
CA LEU A 285 -8.43 4.17 24.36
C LEU A 285 -7.88 3.77 25.74
N THR A 286 -7.80 4.76 26.64
CA THR A 286 -7.52 4.56 28.05
C THR A 286 -8.75 3.99 28.76
N LYS A 287 -8.60 3.54 30.01
CA LYS A 287 -9.76 3.12 30.85
C LYS A 287 -10.80 4.20 31.06
N ALA A 288 -10.42 5.47 30.92
CA ALA A 288 -11.34 6.62 31.03
C ALA A 288 -12.04 6.95 29.69
N GLY A 289 -11.78 6.19 28.62
CA GLY A 289 -12.35 6.44 27.29
C GLY A 289 -11.61 7.50 26.48
N GLU A 290 -10.52 8.07 26.99
CA GLU A 290 -9.72 9.05 26.28
C GLU A 290 -8.77 8.38 25.28
N PRO A 291 -8.36 9.07 24.18
CA PRO A 291 -7.37 8.56 23.24
C PRO A 291 -6.07 8.19 23.96
N ALA A 292 -5.69 6.92 23.87
CA ALA A 292 -4.42 6.45 24.38
C ALA A 292 -3.25 6.98 23.53
N THR A 293 -2.09 7.10 24.15
CA THR A 293 -0.87 7.54 23.49
C THR A 293 0.08 6.35 23.36
N TRP A 294 0.49 6.08 22.13
CA TRP A 294 1.48 5.07 21.79
C TRP A 294 2.80 5.73 21.42
N VAL A 295 3.89 5.03 21.61
CA VAL A 295 5.22 5.50 21.25
C VAL A 295 5.99 4.41 20.49
N SER A 296 6.76 4.83 19.51
CA SER A 296 7.66 3.97 18.75
C SER A 296 9.05 4.59 18.67
N TRP A 297 10.07 3.74 18.51
CA TRP A 297 11.45 4.14 18.19
C TRP A 297 11.88 3.37 16.93
N GLU A 298 11.98 4.09 15.83
CA GLU A 298 12.40 3.54 14.53
C GLU A 298 13.68 4.22 14.05
N VAL A 299 14.56 3.45 13.44
CA VAL A 299 15.75 4.01 12.77
C VAL A 299 15.41 4.28 11.32
N ARG A 300 15.53 5.55 10.92
CA ARG A 300 15.28 6.03 9.57
C ARG A 300 16.50 6.79 9.09
N ASP A 301 17.09 6.34 7.99
CA ASP A 301 18.31 6.95 7.41
C ASP A 301 19.41 7.26 8.45
N GLY A 302 19.65 6.29 9.36
CA GLY A 302 20.62 6.37 10.44
C GLY A 302 20.19 7.20 11.67
N VAL A 303 19.01 7.82 11.65
CA VAL A 303 18.46 8.60 12.76
C VAL A 303 17.40 7.79 13.48
N ARG A 304 17.57 7.58 14.80
CA ARG A 304 16.53 6.96 15.62
C ARG A 304 15.48 8.00 15.99
N ILE A 305 14.26 7.83 15.45
CA ILE A 305 13.13 8.72 15.64
C ILE A 305 12.21 8.14 16.71
N ARG A 306 11.94 8.91 17.75
CA ARG A 306 10.82 8.64 18.65
C ARG A 306 9.59 9.32 18.12
N THR A 307 8.54 8.54 17.84
CA THR A 307 7.24 9.04 17.36
C THR A 307 6.18 8.76 18.39
N VAL A 308 5.39 9.76 18.73
CA VAL A 308 4.27 9.67 19.67
C VAL A 308 2.96 9.83 18.91
N TYR A 309 2.08 8.82 19.01
CA TYR A 309 0.89 8.68 18.19
C TYR A 309 -0.36 8.37 19.02
N GLN A 310 -1.51 8.84 18.59
CA GLN A 310 -2.82 8.53 19.17
C GLN A 310 -3.66 7.72 18.18
N PRO A 311 -3.72 6.39 18.32
CA PRO A 311 -4.35 5.51 17.34
C PRO A 311 -5.86 5.70 17.21
N ALA A 312 -6.56 6.04 18.30
CA ALA A 312 -8.01 6.26 18.28
C ALA A 312 -8.46 7.42 17.39
N VAL A 313 -7.56 8.38 17.14
CA VAL A 313 -7.82 9.58 16.33
C VAL A 313 -6.86 9.73 15.15
N GLY A 314 -6.00 8.73 14.90
CA GLY A 314 -5.08 8.73 13.77
C GLY A 314 -4.06 9.88 13.78
N ARG A 315 -3.69 10.43 14.97
CA ARG A 315 -2.92 11.67 15.06
C ARG A 315 -1.51 11.47 15.59
N ILE A 316 -0.53 12.02 14.89
CA ILE A 316 0.83 12.19 15.42
C ILE A 316 0.81 13.35 16.43
N VAL A 317 1.30 13.09 17.63
CA VAL A 317 1.41 14.10 18.68
C VAL A 317 2.72 14.85 18.56
N THR A 318 3.82 14.12 18.43
CA THR A 318 5.18 14.67 18.25
C THR A 318 6.12 13.61 17.69
N ALA A 319 7.22 14.03 17.09
CA ALA A 319 8.33 13.17 16.72
C ALA A 319 9.64 13.93 16.80
N PHE A 320 10.71 13.25 17.22
CA PHE A 320 12.04 13.86 17.37
C PHE A 320 13.13 12.77 17.42
N PRO A 321 14.38 13.13 17.09
CA PRO A 321 15.52 12.24 17.29
C PRO A 321 15.72 11.93 18.78
N ASP A 322 15.79 10.65 19.12
CA ASP A 322 15.91 10.20 20.52
C ASP A 322 16.97 9.10 20.63
N ASN A 323 18.09 9.42 21.25
CA ASN A 323 19.20 8.50 21.52
C ASN A 323 19.23 7.97 22.97
N GLU A 324 18.25 8.37 23.79
CA GLU A 324 18.12 7.89 25.16
C GLU A 324 17.76 6.39 25.23
N PRO A 325 18.10 5.69 26.30
CA PRO A 325 17.68 4.30 26.45
C PRO A 325 16.15 4.14 26.33
N ILE A 326 15.73 3.16 25.53
CA ILE A 326 14.29 2.88 25.35
C ILE A 326 13.73 2.34 26.68
N PRO A 327 12.71 2.97 27.27
CA PRO A 327 12.09 2.49 28.51
C PRO A 327 11.35 1.17 28.27
N ILE A 328 11.22 0.36 29.31
CA ILE A 328 10.41 -0.87 29.29
C ILE A 328 8.94 -0.46 29.33
N LEU A 329 8.23 -0.62 28.22
CA LEU A 329 6.80 -0.31 28.08
C LEU A 329 6.05 -1.54 27.58
N PRO A 330 4.75 -1.69 27.93
CA PRO A 330 3.92 -2.75 27.37
C PRO A 330 3.71 -2.51 25.87
N GLU A 331 3.73 -3.61 25.11
CA GLU A 331 3.45 -3.54 23.68
C GLU A 331 1.98 -3.11 23.45
N ALA A 332 1.76 -2.20 22.50
CA ALA A 332 0.43 -1.77 22.10
C ALA A 332 -0.22 -2.85 21.21
N LYS A 333 -1.53 -3.04 21.37
CA LYS A 333 -2.31 -4.12 20.72
C LYS A 333 -3.40 -3.58 19.84
#